data_7688544e40a482bc44ae76d4e2753cb9
#
_entry.id   7688544e40a482bc44ae76d4e2753cb9
#
_cell.length_a   1.000
_cell.length_b   1.000
_cell.length_c   1.000
_cell.angle_alpha   90.00
_cell.angle_beta   90.00
_cell.angle_gamma   90.00
#
_symmetry.space_group_name_H-M   'P 1'
#
loop_
_entity.id
_entity.type
_entity.pdbx_description
1 polymer ?
#
loop_
_entity_poly.entity_id
_entity_poly.type
_entity_poly.pdbx_seq_one_letter_code
_entity_poly.pdbx_strand_id
1 'polypeptide(L)'
;MKRLNCRRKGIRVRILAIDTSNQTLSIAVCENQKILGSYTATVKRNHSLTLMPAIDYLMSQLNLAPTAIDRFVVAEGPGSYTGLRLGVTTAKTLAYTLKKELVGISSLQTLAANCVGQTGLVVPLFDARRKNVYAGAYRFVDGVWQNELPDQHISLRELLEQLKNEPNLFFVGEDVEKFTEEIAQI
;
A
#
# COMPACT_ATOMS: atom_id res chain seq x y z
N MET A 1 -9.34 -7.82 -12.99
CA MET A 1 -9.11 -6.56 -12.24
C MET A 1 -10.20 -5.55 -12.58
N LYS A 2 -11.14 -5.27 -11.67
CA LYS A 2 -12.21 -4.29 -11.93
C LYS A 2 -11.59 -2.90 -11.88
N ARG A 3 -11.55 -2.21 -13.01
CA ARG A 3 -11.14 -0.80 -13.10
C ARG A 3 -12.03 0.03 -12.18
N LEU A 4 -11.44 0.70 -11.20
CA LEU A 4 -12.09 1.77 -10.43
C LEU A 4 -12.35 2.95 -11.37
N ASN A 5 -13.43 2.86 -12.16
CA ASN A 5 -13.81 3.93 -13.08
C ASN A 5 -14.58 5.00 -12.28
N CYS A 6 -13.86 5.94 -11.67
CA CYS A 6 -14.41 7.09 -10.94
C CYS A 6 -15.04 8.17 -11.85
N ARG A 7 -15.25 7.88 -13.13
CA ARG A 7 -15.84 8.83 -14.10
C ARG A 7 -17.36 8.72 -14.15
N ARG A 8 -18.06 8.98 -13.04
CA ARG A 8 -19.43 9.54 -13.12
C ARG A 8 -19.30 11.03 -12.90
N LYS A 9 -19.54 11.85 -13.94
CA LYS A 9 -19.61 13.31 -13.84
C LYS A 9 -20.61 13.68 -12.72
N GLY A 10 -20.14 14.36 -11.68
CA GLY A 10 -20.98 14.95 -10.63
C GLY A 10 -21.02 14.21 -9.29
N ILE A 11 -20.54 12.99 -9.16
CA ILE A 11 -20.55 12.28 -7.87
C ILE A 11 -19.19 12.48 -7.17
N ARG A 12 -19.21 13.09 -6.00
CA ARG A 12 -18.04 13.15 -5.11
C ARG A 12 -17.93 11.81 -4.39
N VAL A 13 -16.79 11.14 -4.52
CA VAL A 13 -16.48 9.90 -3.80
C VAL A 13 -15.33 10.18 -2.85
N ARG A 14 -15.58 10.04 -1.55
CA ARG A 14 -14.58 10.17 -0.51
C ARG A 14 -14.11 8.80 -0.07
N ILE A 15 -12.81 8.65 -0.01
CA ILE A 15 -12.13 7.39 0.33
C ILE A 15 -11.27 7.63 1.56
N LEU A 16 -11.38 6.76 2.56
CA LEU A 16 -10.39 6.63 3.61
C LEU A 16 -9.54 5.41 3.31
N ALA A 17 -8.25 5.63 3.07
CA ALA A 17 -7.25 4.59 2.86
C ALA A 17 -6.44 4.35 4.13
N ILE A 18 -6.13 3.08 4.41
CA ILE A 18 -5.41 2.63 5.61
C ILE A 18 -4.32 1.65 5.18
N ASP A 19 -3.09 1.91 5.59
CA ASP A 19 -1.97 1.00 5.46
C ASP A 19 -1.24 0.84 6.80
N THR A 20 -1.20 -0.39 7.28
CA THR A 20 -0.50 -0.82 8.49
C THR A 20 0.36 -2.05 8.21
N SER A 21 0.66 -2.29 6.94
CA SER A 21 1.33 -3.52 6.47
C SER A 21 2.81 -3.59 6.84
N ASN A 22 3.42 -2.47 7.22
CA ASN A 22 4.83 -2.38 7.57
C ASN A 22 5.03 -1.58 8.87
N GLN A 23 6.26 -1.14 9.17
CA GLN A 23 6.58 -0.32 10.36
C GLN A 23 5.92 1.06 10.29
N THR A 24 5.73 1.57 9.08
CA THR A 24 5.05 2.84 8.83
C THR A 24 3.54 2.63 8.78
N LEU A 25 2.83 3.35 9.66
CA LEU A 25 1.39 3.51 9.60
C LEU A 25 1.08 4.70 8.68
N SER A 26 0.24 4.50 7.70
CA SER A 26 -0.23 5.57 6.83
C SER A 26 -1.74 5.54 6.66
N ILE A 27 -2.38 6.70 6.75
CA ILE A 27 -3.78 6.90 6.42
C ILE A 27 -3.93 8.12 5.53
N ALA A 28 -4.91 8.10 4.63
CA ALA A 28 -5.22 9.23 3.78
C ALA A 28 -6.72 9.34 3.51
N VAL A 29 -7.22 10.56 3.43
CA VAL A 29 -8.56 10.85 2.93
C VAL A 29 -8.42 11.50 1.57
N CYS A 30 -9.09 10.91 0.59
CA CYS A 30 -9.12 11.43 -0.78
C CYS A 30 -10.55 11.76 -1.19
N GLU A 31 -10.73 12.78 -2.01
CA GLU A 31 -11.98 13.06 -2.72
C GLU A 31 -11.72 12.96 -4.22
N ASN A 32 -12.30 11.96 -4.86
CA ASN A 32 -11.99 11.57 -6.24
C ASN A 32 -10.46 11.24 -6.41
N GLN A 33 -9.70 12.12 -7.06
CA GLN A 33 -8.25 11.98 -7.27
C GLN A 33 -7.43 12.95 -6.44
N LYS A 34 -8.07 13.75 -5.58
CA LYS A 34 -7.38 14.75 -4.75
C LYS A 34 -7.23 14.22 -3.33
N ILE A 35 -6.01 14.23 -2.83
CA ILE A 35 -5.74 13.98 -1.41
C ILE A 35 -6.21 15.23 -0.64
N LEU A 36 -7.12 15.03 0.31
CA LEU A 36 -7.59 16.08 1.22
C LEU A 36 -6.67 16.21 2.42
N GLY A 37 -6.16 15.11 2.90
CA GLY A 37 -5.19 15.04 3.98
C GLY A 37 -4.64 13.64 4.14
N SER A 38 -3.47 13.55 4.78
CA SER A 38 -2.83 12.28 5.12
C SER A 38 -2.11 12.39 6.46
N TYR A 39 -1.94 11.26 7.10
CA TYR A 39 -1.13 11.12 8.29
C TYR A 39 -0.22 9.91 8.11
N THR A 40 1.07 10.10 8.36
CA THR A 40 2.07 9.02 8.27
C THR A 40 2.95 9.09 9.50
N ALA A 41 3.17 7.93 10.13
CA ALA A 41 4.02 7.82 11.29
C ALA A 41 4.78 6.48 11.29
N THR A 42 6.10 6.55 11.46
CA THR A 42 6.93 5.37 11.68
C THR A 42 6.98 5.11 13.17
N VAL A 43 6.16 4.17 13.65
CA VAL A 43 6.01 3.85 15.08
C VAL A 43 6.54 2.45 15.35
N LYS A 44 7.67 2.36 16.02
CA LYS A 44 8.18 1.08 16.50
C LYS A 44 7.18 0.47 17.51
N ARG A 45 6.29 -0.41 17.06
CA ARG A 45 5.45 -1.33 17.84
C ARG A 45 4.13 -0.88 18.45
N ASN A 46 3.40 0.14 17.95
CA ASN A 46 2.10 0.47 18.57
C ASN A 46 1.01 0.95 17.59
N HIS A 47 0.91 0.33 16.41
CA HIS A 47 -0.18 0.66 15.48
C HIS A 47 -1.57 0.55 16.13
N SER A 48 -1.75 -0.39 17.07
CA SER A 48 -3.03 -0.58 17.78
C SER A 48 -3.45 0.62 18.65
N LEU A 49 -2.49 1.34 19.20
CA LEU A 49 -2.77 2.55 19.99
C LEU A 49 -2.85 3.81 19.12
N THR A 50 -2.30 3.75 17.89
CA THR A 50 -2.12 4.94 17.06
C THR A 50 -3.19 5.04 15.96
N LEU A 51 -3.65 3.91 15.40
CA LEU A 51 -4.49 3.91 14.20
C LEU A 51 -5.82 4.67 14.39
N MET A 52 -6.61 4.31 15.39
CA MET A 52 -7.91 4.99 15.62
C MET A 52 -7.76 6.46 15.99
N PRO A 53 -6.86 6.84 16.93
CA PRO A 53 -6.57 8.26 17.18
C PRO A 53 -6.11 9.04 15.95
N ALA A 54 -5.30 8.42 15.08
CA ALA A 54 -4.84 9.06 13.85
C ALA A 54 -6.00 9.29 12.85
N ILE A 55 -6.90 8.31 12.72
CA ILE A 55 -8.11 8.45 11.89
C ILE A 55 -8.98 9.58 12.44
N ASP A 56 -9.26 9.58 13.74
CA ASP A 56 -10.09 10.62 14.38
C ASP A 56 -9.45 12.01 14.21
N TYR A 57 -8.15 12.12 14.47
CA TYR A 57 -7.41 13.37 14.27
C TYR A 57 -7.52 13.86 12.81
N LEU A 58 -7.25 13.01 11.83
CA LEU A 58 -7.29 13.38 10.42
C LEU A 58 -8.69 13.82 9.99
N MET A 59 -9.72 13.06 10.37
CA MET A 59 -11.11 13.37 10.07
C MET A 59 -11.54 14.71 10.69
N SER A 60 -11.13 14.97 11.95
CA SER A 60 -11.41 16.23 12.65
C SER A 60 -10.73 17.42 11.96
N GLN A 61 -9.45 17.30 11.55
CA GLN A 61 -8.76 18.37 10.81
C GLN A 61 -9.42 18.70 9.47
N LEU A 62 -10.05 17.71 8.85
CA LEU A 62 -10.79 17.90 7.60
C LEU A 62 -12.25 18.34 7.79
N ASN A 63 -12.70 18.46 9.03
CA ASN A 63 -14.11 18.72 9.39
C ASN A 63 -15.06 17.71 8.74
N LEU A 64 -14.67 16.43 8.71
CA LEU A 64 -15.46 15.35 8.12
C LEU A 64 -15.97 14.40 9.20
N ALA A 65 -17.27 14.13 9.19
CA ALA A 65 -17.84 13.03 9.98
C ALA A 65 -17.51 11.67 9.31
N PRO A 66 -17.37 10.57 10.06
CA PRO A 66 -17.12 9.25 9.50
C PRO A 66 -18.14 8.81 8.44
N THR A 67 -19.38 9.24 8.58
CA THR A 67 -20.46 8.98 7.62
C THR A 67 -20.26 9.64 6.25
N ALA A 68 -19.37 10.65 6.17
CA ALA A 68 -19.03 11.33 4.93
C ALA A 68 -18.07 10.54 4.03
N ILE A 69 -17.52 9.44 4.54
CA ILE A 69 -16.68 8.50 3.77
C ILE A 69 -17.60 7.59 2.97
N ASP A 70 -17.32 7.43 1.69
CA ASP A 70 -18.10 6.60 0.77
C ASP A 70 -17.50 5.21 0.59
N ARG A 71 -16.17 5.10 0.77
CA ARG A 71 -15.44 3.84 0.57
C ARG A 71 -14.22 3.78 1.48
N PHE A 72 -13.95 2.59 2.00
CA PHE A 72 -12.73 2.27 2.72
C PHE A 72 -11.80 1.47 1.81
N VAL A 73 -10.51 1.79 1.85
CA VAL A 73 -9.44 1.06 1.15
C VAL A 73 -8.42 0.63 2.21
N VAL A 74 -7.94 -0.60 2.12
CA VAL A 74 -6.97 -1.11 3.08
C VAL A 74 -5.90 -1.95 2.38
N ALA A 75 -4.65 -1.79 2.81
CA ALA A 75 -3.58 -2.70 2.43
C ALA A 75 -3.87 -4.08 3.03
N GLU A 76 -4.02 -5.09 2.17
CA GLU A 76 -4.41 -6.46 2.57
C GLU A 76 -3.23 -7.44 2.63
N GLY A 77 -2.05 -6.96 2.35
CA GLY A 77 -0.81 -7.73 2.34
C GLY A 77 -0.13 -7.79 0.96
N PRO A 78 1.01 -8.45 0.92
CA PRO A 78 1.76 -9.06 2.03
C PRO A 78 2.36 -8.04 3.00
N GLY A 79 2.82 -8.52 4.18
CA GLY A 79 3.46 -7.65 5.18
C GLY A 79 3.37 -8.19 6.61
N SER A 80 3.48 -7.30 7.58
CA SER A 80 3.38 -7.60 9.00
C SER A 80 2.02 -8.21 9.37
N TYR A 81 1.99 -9.46 9.82
CA TYR A 81 0.76 -10.15 10.20
C TYR A 81 -0.08 -9.37 11.21
N THR A 82 0.56 -8.86 12.27
CA THR A 82 -0.14 -8.08 13.31
C THR A 82 -0.66 -6.76 12.76
N GLY A 83 0.14 -6.08 11.95
CA GLY A 83 -0.26 -4.83 11.31
C GLY A 83 -1.44 -5.03 10.36
N LEU A 84 -1.35 -5.99 9.45
CA LEU A 84 -2.41 -6.32 8.50
C LEU A 84 -3.72 -6.69 9.20
N ARG A 85 -3.68 -7.52 10.25
CA ARG A 85 -4.88 -7.84 11.02
C ARG A 85 -5.54 -6.60 11.61
N LEU A 86 -4.74 -5.70 12.16
CA LEU A 86 -5.25 -4.46 12.74
C LEU A 86 -5.93 -3.58 11.68
N GLY A 87 -5.22 -3.27 10.59
CA GLY A 87 -5.74 -2.41 9.52
C GLY A 87 -7.00 -2.99 8.87
N VAL A 88 -6.95 -4.27 8.48
CA VAL A 88 -8.06 -4.96 7.84
C VAL A 88 -9.26 -5.07 8.78
N THR A 89 -9.07 -5.41 10.06
CA THR A 89 -10.17 -5.47 11.04
C THR A 89 -10.79 -4.10 11.24
N THR A 90 -9.98 -3.05 11.40
CA THR A 90 -10.46 -1.67 11.55
C THR A 90 -11.27 -1.24 10.32
N ALA A 91 -10.72 -1.42 9.12
CA ALA A 91 -11.40 -1.06 7.88
C ALA A 91 -12.72 -1.83 7.69
N LYS A 92 -12.73 -3.13 7.97
CA LYS A 92 -13.94 -3.97 7.93
C LYS A 92 -15.00 -3.48 8.92
N THR A 93 -14.61 -3.19 10.15
CA THR A 93 -15.52 -2.71 11.19
C THR A 93 -16.15 -1.37 10.78
N LEU A 94 -15.33 -0.41 10.33
CA LEU A 94 -15.82 0.89 9.87
C LEU A 94 -16.76 0.74 8.66
N ALA A 95 -16.35 -0.01 7.65
CA ALA A 95 -17.16 -0.23 6.45
C ALA A 95 -18.49 -0.92 6.77
N TYR A 96 -18.48 -1.93 7.62
CA TYR A 96 -19.69 -2.65 8.05
C TYR A 96 -20.64 -1.74 8.83
N THR A 97 -20.12 -1.04 9.85
CA THR A 97 -20.91 -0.17 10.71
C THR A 97 -21.55 0.99 9.93
N LEU A 98 -20.80 1.57 9.00
CA LEU A 98 -21.25 2.70 8.19
C LEU A 98 -21.97 2.27 6.90
N LYS A 99 -22.07 0.96 6.63
CA LYS A 99 -22.68 0.38 5.41
C LYS A 99 -22.02 0.92 4.13
N LYS A 100 -20.70 0.97 4.11
CA LYS A 100 -19.91 1.48 3.01
C LYS A 100 -19.10 0.36 2.34
N GLU A 101 -18.63 0.61 1.12
CA GLU A 101 -17.77 -0.32 0.39
C GLU A 101 -16.40 -0.45 1.05
N LEU A 102 -15.83 -1.65 0.97
CA LEU A 102 -14.46 -1.97 1.36
C LEU A 102 -13.71 -2.56 0.17
N VAL A 103 -12.49 -2.08 -0.05
CA VAL A 103 -11.59 -2.58 -1.11
C VAL A 103 -10.25 -2.91 -0.49
N GLY A 104 -9.78 -4.13 -0.71
CA GLY A 104 -8.39 -4.53 -0.44
C GLY A 104 -7.47 -4.17 -1.59
N ILE A 105 -6.25 -3.79 -1.27
CA ILE A 105 -5.19 -3.51 -2.25
C ILE A 105 -3.89 -4.14 -1.79
N SER A 106 -3.07 -4.62 -2.72
CA SER A 106 -1.75 -5.14 -2.40
C SER A 106 -0.88 -4.08 -1.71
N SER A 107 -0.23 -4.47 -0.61
CA SER A 107 0.76 -3.62 0.08
C SER A 107 1.97 -3.32 -0.81
N LEU A 108 2.40 -4.28 -1.61
CA LEU A 108 3.51 -4.11 -2.56
C LEU A 108 3.11 -3.18 -3.71
N GLN A 109 1.89 -3.30 -4.23
CA GLN A 109 1.38 -2.36 -5.23
C GLN A 109 1.27 -0.94 -4.68
N THR A 110 0.85 -0.79 -3.42
CA THR A 110 0.79 0.51 -2.74
C THR A 110 2.19 1.13 -2.62
N LEU A 111 3.19 0.30 -2.31
CA LEU A 111 4.58 0.75 -2.23
C LEU A 111 5.11 1.15 -3.61
N ALA A 112 4.87 0.35 -4.65
CA ALA A 112 5.23 0.67 -6.03
C ALA A 112 4.59 1.97 -6.53
N ALA A 113 3.37 2.28 -6.06
CA ALA A 113 2.64 3.49 -6.46
C ALA A 113 3.34 4.80 -6.05
N ASN A 114 4.28 4.77 -5.10
CA ASN A 114 5.11 5.94 -4.75
C ASN A 114 6.17 6.24 -5.81
N CYS A 115 6.42 5.33 -6.75
CA CYS A 115 7.45 5.43 -7.77
C CYS A 115 6.90 5.89 -9.14
N VAL A 116 5.80 6.63 -9.15
CA VAL A 116 5.25 7.21 -10.40
C VAL A 116 6.30 8.11 -11.06
N GLY A 117 6.57 7.85 -12.35
CA GLY A 117 7.58 8.57 -13.11
C GLY A 117 8.93 7.84 -13.24
N GLN A 118 9.12 6.74 -12.52
CA GLN A 118 10.25 5.85 -12.77
C GLN A 118 10.04 5.09 -14.08
N THR A 119 11.08 5.02 -14.90
CA THR A 119 11.11 4.21 -16.12
C THR A 119 11.72 2.86 -15.79
N GLY A 120 11.03 1.78 -16.16
CA GLY A 120 11.50 0.43 -15.88
C GLY A 120 10.55 -0.35 -15.00
N LEU A 121 11.05 -1.44 -14.43
CA LEU A 121 10.31 -2.34 -13.58
C LEU A 121 10.54 -1.97 -12.11
N VAL A 122 9.47 -1.59 -11.43
CA VAL A 122 9.50 -1.28 -9.99
C VAL A 122 9.29 -2.57 -9.22
N VAL A 123 10.23 -2.89 -8.33
CA VAL A 123 10.27 -4.10 -7.53
C VAL A 123 10.15 -3.74 -6.05
N PRO A 124 8.92 -3.59 -5.53
CA PRO A 124 8.70 -3.43 -4.10
C PRO A 124 9.06 -4.71 -3.37
N LEU A 125 9.71 -4.59 -2.21
CA LEU A 125 10.02 -5.72 -1.36
C LEU A 125 9.93 -5.40 0.13
N PHE A 126 9.54 -6.43 0.90
CA PHE A 126 9.64 -6.46 2.37
C PHE A 126 10.45 -7.66 2.80
N ASP A 127 11.24 -7.53 3.85
CA ASP A 127 11.99 -8.61 4.47
C ASP A 127 11.04 -9.65 5.10
N ALA A 128 11.00 -10.86 4.55
CA ALA A 128 10.23 -11.99 5.06
C ALA A 128 11.08 -12.91 5.96
N ARG A 129 12.28 -12.47 6.36
CA ARG A 129 13.29 -13.18 7.15
C ARG A 129 13.93 -14.36 6.43
N ARG A 130 15.05 -14.87 6.99
CA ARG A 130 15.80 -16.03 6.47
C ARG A 130 16.16 -15.91 4.99
N LYS A 131 16.55 -14.73 4.54
CA LYS A 131 16.86 -14.40 3.14
C LYS A 131 15.67 -14.56 2.17
N ASN A 132 14.45 -14.61 2.68
CA ASN A 132 13.23 -14.51 1.87
C ASN A 132 12.70 -13.09 1.92
N VAL A 133 11.95 -12.75 0.87
CA VAL A 133 11.27 -11.48 0.70
C VAL A 133 9.82 -11.70 0.31
N TYR A 134 8.95 -10.80 0.68
CA TYR A 134 7.71 -10.58 -0.03
C TYR A 134 8.02 -9.58 -1.14
N ALA A 135 7.82 -9.96 -2.38
CA ALA A 135 8.10 -9.11 -3.53
C ALA A 135 7.11 -9.35 -4.67
N GLY A 136 6.98 -8.36 -5.50
CA GLY A 136 6.30 -8.38 -6.77
C GLY A 136 7.04 -7.45 -7.73
N ALA A 137 6.60 -7.36 -8.98
CA ALA A 137 7.18 -6.41 -9.91
C ALA A 137 6.07 -5.72 -10.71
N TYR A 138 6.20 -4.42 -10.86
CA TYR A 138 5.17 -3.56 -11.39
C TYR A 138 5.74 -2.59 -12.42
N ARG A 139 5.01 -2.36 -13.48
CA ARG A 139 5.33 -1.36 -14.51
C ARG A 139 4.20 -0.34 -14.63
N PHE A 140 4.56 0.93 -14.71
CA PHE A 140 3.58 1.99 -14.92
C PHE A 140 3.44 2.25 -16.42
N VAL A 141 2.29 1.85 -17.01
CA VAL A 141 2.01 1.97 -18.43
C VAL A 141 0.67 2.66 -18.63
N ASP A 142 0.64 3.70 -19.45
CA ASP A 142 -0.58 4.44 -19.79
C ASP A 142 -1.40 4.91 -18.57
N GLY A 143 -0.73 5.33 -17.51
CA GLY A 143 -1.37 5.82 -16.29
C GLY A 143 -1.91 4.72 -15.37
N VAL A 144 -1.53 3.45 -15.60
CA VAL A 144 -1.99 2.30 -14.81
C VAL A 144 -0.81 1.43 -14.41
N TRP A 145 -0.80 0.98 -13.16
CA TRP A 145 0.15 -0.03 -12.68
C TRP A 145 -0.25 -1.41 -13.18
N GLN A 146 0.65 -2.04 -13.92
CA GLN A 146 0.54 -3.43 -14.37
C GLN A 146 1.44 -4.30 -13.50
N ASN A 147 0.89 -5.42 -13.02
CA ASN A 147 1.66 -6.40 -12.25
C ASN A 147 2.31 -7.38 -13.23
N GLU A 148 3.63 -7.27 -13.41
CA GLU A 148 4.42 -8.11 -14.31
C GLU A 148 4.87 -9.40 -13.62
N LEU A 149 5.17 -9.32 -12.32
CA LEU A 149 5.48 -10.46 -11.47
C LEU A 149 4.51 -10.44 -10.28
N PRO A 150 3.68 -11.48 -10.10
CA PRO A 150 2.74 -11.57 -8.99
C PRO A 150 3.41 -11.44 -7.62
N ASP A 151 2.68 -10.86 -6.67
CA ASP A 151 3.13 -10.80 -5.29
C ASP A 151 3.34 -12.19 -4.73
N GLN A 152 4.53 -12.44 -4.19
CA GLN A 152 4.94 -13.76 -3.73
C GLN A 152 5.89 -13.69 -2.54
N HIS A 153 5.94 -14.79 -1.79
CA HIS A 153 6.99 -15.07 -0.83
C HIS A 153 8.06 -15.90 -1.52
N ILE A 154 9.27 -15.37 -1.68
CA ILE A 154 10.32 -15.96 -2.49
C ILE A 154 11.68 -15.72 -1.85
N SER A 155 12.67 -16.58 -2.13
CA SER A 155 14.04 -16.26 -1.76
C SER A 155 14.57 -15.08 -2.58
N LEU A 156 15.36 -14.19 -1.96
CA LEU A 156 15.95 -13.08 -2.70
C LEU A 156 16.74 -13.55 -3.93
N ARG A 157 17.49 -14.63 -3.78
CA ARG A 157 18.28 -15.21 -4.89
C ARG A 157 17.41 -15.61 -6.08
N GLU A 158 16.28 -16.28 -5.83
CA GLU A 158 15.34 -16.67 -6.90
C GLU A 158 14.69 -15.45 -7.56
N LEU A 159 14.34 -14.42 -6.76
CA LEU A 159 13.82 -13.17 -7.27
C LEU A 159 14.81 -12.50 -8.23
N LEU A 160 16.08 -12.36 -7.81
CA LEU A 160 17.14 -11.76 -8.63
C LEU A 160 17.39 -12.56 -9.91
N GLU A 161 17.35 -13.89 -9.84
CA GLU A 161 17.48 -14.76 -11.03
C GLU A 161 16.33 -14.56 -12.02
N GLN A 162 15.09 -14.37 -11.52
CA GLN A 162 13.94 -14.06 -12.40
C GLN A 162 14.06 -12.71 -13.07
N LEU A 163 14.71 -11.75 -12.42
CA LEU A 163 14.80 -10.35 -12.88
C LEU A 163 16.08 -10.02 -13.65
N LYS A 164 17.04 -10.91 -13.73
CA LYS A 164 18.40 -10.66 -14.27
C LYS A 164 18.45 -10.13 -15.70
N ASN A 165 17.41 -10.38 -16.51
CA ASN A 165 17.35 -9.94 -17.90
C ASN A 165 16.60 -8.62 -18.07
N GLU A 166 16.07 -8.04 -17.00
CA GLU A 166 15.37 -6.75 -17.05
C GLU A 166 16.39 -5.61 -17.04
N PRO A 167 16.37 -4.72 -18.03
CA PRO A 167 17.43 -3.72 -18.21
C PRO A 167 17.39 -2.59 -17.19
N ASN A 168 16.22 -2.32 -16.61
CA ASN A 168 16.01 -1.20 -15.69
C ASN A 168 15.16 -1.66 -14.51
N LEU A 169 15.82 -1.99 -13.40
CA LEU A 169 15.19 -2.39 -12.16
C LEU A 169 15.24 -1.26 -11.14
N PHE A 170 14.13 -1.01 -10.48
CA PHE A 170 14.03 -0.05 -9.39
C PHE A 170 13.46 -0.74 -8.15
N PHE A 171 14.34 -1.12 -7.22
CA PHE A 171 13.94 -1.72 -5.95
C PHE A 171 13.44 -0.64 -4.98
N VAL A 172 12.31 -0.89 -4.30
CA VAL A 172 11.70 0.05 -3.36
C VAL A 172 11.21 -0.66 -2.10
N GLY A 173 11.43 -0.05 -0.96
CA GLY A 173 11.03 -0.52 0.36
C GLY A 173 12.04 -0.16 1.44
N GLU A 174 11.58 -0.05 2.67
CA GLU A 174 12.45 0.24 3.83
C GLU A 174 13.52 -0.85 4.04
N ASP A 175 13.23 -2.08 3.61
CA ASP A 175 14.12 -3.22 3.79
C ASP A 175 15.14 -3.42 2.65
N VAL A 176 15.08 -2.62 1.58
CA VAL A 176 16.01 -2.73 0.43
C VAL A 176 17.46 -2.57 0.88
N GLU A 177 17.71 -1.67 1.82
CA GLU A 177 19.07 -1.43 2.35
C GLU A 177 19.73 -2.69 2.93
N LYS A 178 18.94 -3.63 3.45
CA LYS A 178 19.44 -4.91 4.01
C LYS A 178 20.00 -5.85 2.95
N PHE A 179 19.64 -5.63 1.70
CA PHE A 179 19.92 -6.51 0.56
C PHE A 179 20.75 -5.85 -0.54
N THR A 180 21.35 -4.70 -0.23
CA THR A 180 22.09 -3.89 -1.21
C THR A 180 23.23 -4.66 -1.86
N GLU A 181 23.96 -5.49 -1.09
CA GLU A 181 25.08 -6.28 -1.59
C GLU A 181 24.63 -7.36 -2.59
N GLU A 182 23.53 -8.04 -2.29
CA GLU A 182 22.98 -9.06 -3.17
C GLU A 182 22.34 -8.45 -4.43
N ILE A 183 21.62 -7.34 -4.28
CA ILE A 183 20.97 -6.65 -5.41
C ILE A 183 22.00 -6.07 -6.39
N ALA A 184 23.14 -5.60 -5.90
CA ALA A 184 24.21 -5.05 -6.75
C ALA A 184 24.93 -6.08 -7.63
N GLN A 185 24.60 -7.36 -7.51
CA GLN A 185 25.22 -8.43 -8.28
C GLN A 185 24.49 -8.74 -9.61
N ILE A 186 23.40 -8.07 -9.90
CA ILE A 186 22.60 -8.26 -11.13
C ILE A 186 22.67 -7.06 -12.07
#